data_ab812755901c24136bd2f6a3216d4148
#
_entry.id   ab812755901c24136bd2f6a3216d4148
#
_cell.length_a   1.000
_cell.length_b   1.000
_cell.length_c   1.000
_cell.angle_alpha   90.00
_cell.angle_beta   90.00
_cell.angle_gamma   90.00
#
_symmetry.space_group_name_H-M   'P 1'
#
loop_
_entity.id
_entity.type
_entity.pdbx_description
1 polymer ?
#
loop_
_entity_poly.entity_id
_entity_poly.type
_entity_poly.pdbx_seq_one_letter_code
_entity_poly.pdbx_strand_id
1 'polypeptide(L)'
;SSDLLIACGTGQPSVHFDESAMEMLRRSGVDESELWNYTLVGCVSPQMAGETTQWNEGSRYSYPTAVEWALYDGYSYIFDRQMGLHTGDPTTFKTYEEFEAAVKKQMAYLVGCACRCSQLAERAQQLRLPKPFRDCCVAGPMESGKDIMYKGSSKYFAGPGLLVTGVADYADSMAAVKKLVYDDKKITMAELIDALKKDFEGYDELRYMLIHDAPKYGNDDPYVD
;
A
#
# COMPACT_ATOMS: atom_id res chain seq x y z
N SER A 1 29.08 -3.89 7.83
CA SER A 1 28.11 -4.28 8.84
C SER A 1 26.83 -3.44 8.73
N SER A 2 25.71 -3.94 9.22
CA SER A 2 24.43 -3.27 9.26
C SER A 2 24.49 -1.91 9.96
N ASP A 3 25.34 -1.78 10.96
CA ASP A 3 25.52 -0.54 11.75
C ASP A 3 26.09 0.59 10.91
N LEU A 4 26.93 0.26 9.93
CA LEU A 4 27.51 1.25 9.01
C LEU A 4 26.43 1.82 8.07
N LEU A 5 25.47 0.98 7.63
CA LEU A 5 24.35 1.39 6.78
C LEU A 5 23.38 2.30 7.54
N ILE A 6 23.09 1.97 8.80
CA ILE A 6 22.25 2.81 9.68
C ILE A 6 22.95 4.14 9.98
N ALA A 7 24.25 4.12 10.24
CA ALA A 7 25.03 5.32 10.54
C ALA A 7 25.14 6.30 9.35
N CYS A 8 25.08 5.80 8.10
CA CYS A 8 25.15 6.66 6.93
C CYS A 8 23.86 7.45 6.66
N GLY A 9 22.73 7.08 7.27
CA GLY A 9 21.44 7.79 7.11
C GLY A 9 20.87 7.84 5.69
N THR A 10 21.46 7.10 4.75
CA THR A 10 21.08 7.14 3.32
C THR A 10 19.96 6.17 2.95
N GLY A 11 19.64 5.22 3.85
CA GLY A 11 18.70 4.12 3.56
C GLY A 11 19.14 3.18 2.44
N GLN A 12 20.38 3.29 1.96
CA GLN A 12 20.95 2.46 0.89
C GLN A 12 22.30 1.86 1.31
N PRO A 13 22.58 0.63 0.90
CA PRO A 13 21.70 -0.33 0.22
C PRO A 13 20.57 -0.83 1.14
N SER A 14 19.43 -1.19 0.55
CA SER A 14 18.34 -1.82 1.30
C SER A 14 18.76 -3.22 1.77
N VAL A 15 18.47 -3.53 3.02
CA VAL A 15 18.70 -4.86 3.59
C VAL A 15 17.40 -5.65 3.59
N HIS A 16 17.46 -6.86 3.05
CA HIS A 16 16.33 -7.78 3.02
C HIS A 16 16.65 -9.03 3.86
N PHE A 17 15.66 -9.54 4.56
CA PHE A 17 15.76 -10.73 5.37
C PHE A 17 15.27 -11.94 4.58
N ASP A 18 16.11 -12.93 4.38
CA ASP A 18 15.80 -14.16 3.65
C ASP A 18 14.58 -14.87 4.25
N GLU A 19 14.49 -14.96 5.58
CA GLU A 19 13.36 -15.62 6.24
C GLU A 19 12.02 -14.99 5.88
N SER A 20 11.93 -13.67 5.83
CA SER A 20 10.69 -12.96 5.44
C SER A 20 10.32 -13.22 3.98
N ALA A 21 11.31 -13.18 3.09
CA ALA A 21 11.13 -13.45 1.67
C ALA A 21 10.69 -14.90 1.42
N MET A 22 11.38 -15.85 2.06
CA MET A 22 11.07 -17.29 1.96
C MET A 22 9.68 -17.61 2.54
N GLU A 23 9.30 -17.02 3.67
CA GLU A 23 7.98 -17.22 4.25
C GLU A 23 6.87 -16.71 3.32
N MET A 24 7.07 -15.55 2.67
CA MET A 24 6.13 -15.05 1.68
C MET A 24 6.00 -16.00 0.48
N LEU A 25 7.12 -16.51 -0.04
CA LEU A 25 7.14 -17.45 -1.16
C LEU A 25 6.51 -18.79 -0.78
N ARG A 26 6.77 -19.29 0.42
CA ARG A 26 6.15 -20.51 0.98
C ARG A 26 4.64 -20.37 1.03
N ARG A 27 4.12 -19.24 1.54
CA ARG A 27 2.68 -18.94 1.53
C ARG A 27 2.10 -18.81 0.13
N SER A 28 2.92 -18.44 -0.85
CA SER A 28 2.53 -18.39 -2.27
C SER A 28 2.58 -19.75 -2.96
N GLY A 29 2.96 -20.82 -2.27
CA GLY A 29 2.98 -22.19 -2.78
C GLY A 29 4.28 -22.61 -3.47
N VAL A 30 5.38 -21.90 -3.19
CA VAL A 30 6.71 -22.31 -3.66
C VAL A 30 7.20 -23.49 -2.84
N ASP A 31 7.80 -24.50 -3.52
CA ASP A 31 8.36 -25.68 -2.88
C ASP A 31 9.53 -25.31 -1.95
N GLU A 32 9.58 -25.95 -0.77
CA GLU A 32 10.59 -25.68 0.24
C GLU A 32 12.02 -25.87 -0.28
N SER A 33 12.23 -26.86 -1.15
CA SER A 33 13.54 -27.17 -1.75
C SER A 33 14.05 -26.09 -2.71
N GLU A 34 13.17 -25.21 -3.19
CA GLU A 34 13.47 -24.19 -4.19
C GLU A 34 13.58 -22.78 -3.61
N LEU A 35 13.16 -22.57 -2.36
CA LEU A 35 13.09 -21.24 -1.75
C LEU A 35 14.39 -20.44 -1.85
N TRP A 36 15.54 -21.09 -1.80
CA TRP A 36 16.85 -20.43 -1.93
C TRP A 36 17.18 -19.90 -3.34
N ASN A 37 16.39 -20.28 -4.35
CA ASN A 37 16.55 -19.79 -5.73
C ASN A 37 15.77 -18.50 -6.01
N TYR A 38 15.27 -17.84 -4.97
CA TYR A 38 14.57 -16.59 -5.15
C TYR A 38 15.50 -15.44 -5.53
N THR A 39 14.94 -14.45 -6.17
CA THR A 39 15.58 -13.16 -6.46
C THR A 39 14.64 -12.01 -6.14
N LEU A 40 15.19 -10.81 -5.97
CA LEU A 40 14.40 -9.61 -5.82
C LEU A 40 14.22 -8.94 -7.18
N VAL A 41 12.99 -8.64 -7.54
CA VAL A 41 12.63 -7.98 -8.79
C VAL A 41 12.03 -6.61 -8.49
N GLY A 42 12.39 -5.63 -9.31
CA GLY A 42 12.03 -4.23 -9.05
C GLY A 42 12.70 -3.73 -7.77
N CYS A 43 11.90 -3.16 -6.86
CA CYS A 43 12.44 -2.61 -5.61
C CYS A 43 12.64 -3.69 -4.53
N VAL A 44 11.62 -4.53 -4.29
CA VAL A 44 11.58 -5.42 -3.12
C VAL A 44 10.72 -6.68 -3.31
N SER A 45 10.35 -7.05 -4.52
CA SER A 45 9.43 -8.17 -4.76
C SER A 45 10.17 -9.50 -4.89
N PRO A 46 10.11 -10.42 -3.90
CA PRO A 46 10.71 -11.74 -4.03
C PRO A 46 9.99 -12.58 -5.09
N GLN A 47 10.76 -13.23 -5.95
CA GLN A 47 10.25 -14.09 -7.02
C GLN A 47 11.23 -15.25 -7.28
N MET A 48 10.72 -16.32 -7.85
CA MET A 48 11.57 -17.41 -8.31
C MET A 48 12.23 -17.05 -9.63
N ALA A 49 13.56 -17.05 -9.64
CA ALA A 49 14.35 -16.61 -10.80
C ALA A 49 14.08 -17.47 -12.04
N GLY A 50 13.63 -16.85 -13.13
CA GLY A 50 13.32 -17.54 -14.39
C GLY A 50 12.10 -18.47 -14.36
N GLU A 51 11.35 -18.53 -13.26
CA GLU A 51 10.20 -19.43 -13.09
C GLU A 51 8.90 -18.71 -12.73
N THR A 52 9.00 -17.45 -12.30
CA THR A 52 7.81 -16.65 -11.96
C THR A 52 7.46 -15.69 -13.08
N THR A 53 6.18 -15.65 -13.40
CA THR A 53 5.62 -14.66 -14.33
C THR A 53 4.87 -13.61 -13.54
N GLN A 54 5.60 -12.71 -12.92
CA GLN A 54 5.01 -11.58 -12.23
C GLN A 54 5.16 -10.29 -13.03
N TRP A 55 4.11 -9.50 -13.00
CA TRP A 55 4.13 -8.10 -13.34
C TRP A 55 4.08 -7.28 -12.03
N ASN A 56 5.19 -6.64 -11.67
CA ASN A 56 5.38 -6.06 -10.36
C ASN A 56 4.40 -4.93 -10.02
N GLU A 57 3.97 -4.17 -11.00
CA GLU A 57 3.12 -3.00 -10.78
C GLU A 57 1.90 -3.02 -11.71
N GLY A 58 0.92 -3.80 -11.34
CA GLY A 58 -0.39 -3.79 -12.00
C GLY A 58 -1.18 -2.52 -11.70
N SER A 59 -1.12 -2.06 -10.47
CA SER A 59 -1.60 -0.74 -10.05
C SER A 59 -0.94 -0.30 -8.74
N ARG A 60 -1.08 1.00 -8.46
CA ARG A 60 -0.62 1.62 -7.20
C ARG A 60 -1.81 2.24 -6.48
N TYR A 61 -1.77 2.23 -5.16
CA TYR A 61 -2.71 2.98 -4.33
C TYR A 61 -2.02 3.44 -3.03
N SER A 62 -2.57 4.48 -2.43
CA SER A 62 -2.02 5.09 -1.23
C SER A 62 -3.00 4.93 -0.06
N TYR A 63 -2.51 4.45 1.06
CA TYR A 63 -3.32 4.30 2.27
C TYR A 63 -3.83 5.64 2.83
N PRO A 64 -3.04 6.72 2.87
CA PRO A 64 -3.54 8.04 3.26
C PRO A 64 -4.76 8.53 2.47
N THR A 65 -4.90 8.14 1.20
CA THR A 65 -6.08 8.48 0.40
C THR A 65 -7.38 7.98 1.03
N ALA A 66 -7.37 6.82 1.69
CA ALA A 66 -8.57 6.31 2.37
C ALA A 66 -8.91 7.15 3.60
N VAL A 67 -7.92 7.70 4.31
CA VAL A 67 -8.13 8.63 5.43
C VAL A 67 -8.70 9.94 4.91
N GLU A 68 -8.11 10.51 3.85
CA GLU A 68 -8.62 11.72 3.20
C GLU A 68 -10.08 11.55 2.78
N TRP A 69 -10.42 10.46 2.10
CA TRP A 69 -11.79 10.21 1.68
C TRP A 69 -12.75 10.00 2.85
N ALA A 70 -12.30 9.45 3.98
CA ALA A 70 -13.14 9.37 5.18
C ALA A 70 -13.37 10.75 5.82
N LEU A 71 -12.37 11.64 5.80
CA LEU A 71 -12.47 13.01 6.29
C LEU A 71 -13.38 13.90 5.43
N TYR A 72 -13.59 13.55 4.16
CA TYR A 72 -14.37 14.36 3.22
C TYR A 72 -15.56 13.60 2.61
N ASP A 73 -16.05 12.56 3.28
CA ASP A 73 -17.18 11.74 2.83
C ASP A 73 -17.01 11.22 1.38
N GLY A 74 -15.78 10.85 1.03
CA GLY A 74 -15.41 10.31 -0.28
C GLY A 74 -15.09 11.35 -1.35
N TYR A 75 -15.19 12.65 -1.03
CA TYR A 75 -14.81 13.71 -1.97
C TYR A 75 -13.29 13.85 -2.03
N SER A 76 -12.75 14.06 -3.22
CA SER A 76 -11.33 14.34 -3.44
C SER A 76 -11.13 15.77 -3.91
N TYR A 77 -10.40 16.55 -3.14
CA TYR A 77 -10.04 17.92 -3.50
C TYR A 77 -9.01 17.98 -4.63
N ILE A 78 -8.19 16.96 -4.79
CA ILE A 78 -7.22 16.87 -5.90
C ILE A 78 -7.93 16.75 -7.25
N PHE A 79 -9.00 15.96 -7.30
CA PHE A 79 -9.74 15.69 -8.54
C PHE A 79 -11.06 16.50 -8.64
N ASP A 80 -11.35 17.30 -7.63
CA ASP A 80 -12.57 18.13 -7.54
C ASP A 80 -13.86 17.34 -7.83
N ARG A 81 -13.97 16.15 -7.26
CA ARG A 81 -15.13 15.27 -7.45
C ARG A 81 -15.23 14.16 -6.41
N GLN A 82 -16.39 13.53 -6.36
CA GLN A 82 -16.61 12.31 -5.60
C GLN A 82 -15.80 11.16 -6.19
N MET A 83 -14.85 10.63 -5.44
CA MET A 83 -13.99 9.52 -5.82
C MET A 83 -14.20 8.27 -4.95
N GLY A 84 -14.39 8.46 -3.66
CA GLY A 84 -14.66 7.41 -2.68
C GLY A 84 -16.15 7.19 -2.45
N LEU A 85 -16.45 6.37 -1.45
CA LEU A 85 -17.82 6.10 -1.01
C LEU A 85 -18.34 7.23 -0.12
N HIS A 86 -19.67 7.40 -0.07
CA HIS A 86 -20.27 8.15 1.03
C HIS A 86 -20.19 7.31 2.32
N THR A 87 -19.42 7.77 3.30
CA THR A 87 -19.24 7.11 4.59
C THR A 87 -19.83 7.89 5.76
N GLY A 88 -20.39 9.06 5.47
CA GLY A 88 -21.00 9.97 6.43
C GLY A 88 -20.11 11.15 6.81
N ASP A 89 -20.73 12.15 7.42
CA ASP A 89 -20.02 13.33 7.92
C ASP A 89 -19.15 12.97 9.13
N PRO A 90 -17.82 13.04 9.04
CA PRO A 90 -16.93 12.65 10.12
C PRO A 90 -17.06 13.52 11.38
N THR A 91 -17.63 14.72 11.28
CA THR A 91 -17.88 15.58 12.45
C THR A 91 -19.00 15.03 13.34
N THR A 92 -19.80 14.10 12.84
CA THR A 92 -20.88 13.45 13.57
C THR A 92 -20.44 12.18 14.29
N PHE A 93 -19.25 11.64 13.98
CA PHE A 93 -18.73 10.44 14.61
C PHE A 93 -18.36 10.70 16.06
N LYS A 94 -18.90 9.89 16.96
CA LYS A 94 -18.73 10.05 18.40
C LYS A 94 -17.53 9.31 18.95
N THR A 95 -17.10 8.26 18.27
CA THR A 95 -16.00 7.41 18.68
C THR A 95 -14.98 7.21 17.59
N TYR A 96 -13.76 6.87 17.98
CA TYR A 96 -12.69 6.54 17.02
C TYR A 96 -13.08 5.36 16.12
N GLU A 97 -13.77 4.36 16.66
CA GLU A 97 -14.19 3.16 15.93
C GLU A 97 -15.16 3.47 14.80
N GLU A 98 -16.01 4.50 14.96
CA GLU A 98 -16.91 4.97 13.88
C GLU A 98 -16.08 5.60 12.73
N PHE A 99 -15.09 6.42 13.07
CA PHE A 99 -14.18 7.00 12.08
C PHE A 99 -13.31 5.91 11.41
N GLU A 100 -12.72 5.01 12.19
CA GLU A 100 -11.95 3.89 11.68
C GLU A 100 -12.75 2.98 10.74
N ALA A 101 -14.02 2.72 11.08
CA ALA A 101 -14.93 1.96 10.22
C ALA A 101 -15.19 2.66 8.88
N ALA A 102 -15.30 4.00 8.87
CA ALA A 102 -15.39 4.78 7.65
C ALA A 102 -14.11 4.66 6.80
N VAL A 103 -12.94 4.80 7.42
CA VAL A 103 -11.64 4.63 6.75
C VAL A 103 -11.49 3.22 6.18
N LYS A 104 -11.85 2.18 6.93
CA LYS A 104 -11.81 0.78 6.47
C LYS A 104 -12.72 0.54 5.25
N LYS A 105 -13.89 1.18 5.20
CA LYS A 105 -14.77 1.13 4.02
C LYS A 105 -14.14 1.79 2.79
N GLN A 106 -13.53 2.97 2.97
CA GLN A 106 -12.82 3.66 1.89
C GLN A 106 -11.64 2.82 1.40
N MET A 107 -10.88 2.24 2.33
CA MET A 107 -9.75 1.36 2.00
C MET A 107 -10.18 0.14 1.18
N ALA A 108 -11.24 -0.55 1.61
CA ALA A 108 -11.75 -1.71 0.88
C ALA A 108 -12.20 -1.34 -0.54
N TYR A 109 -12.84 -0.18 -0.69
CA TYR A 109 -13.24 0.33 -2.00
C TYR A 109 -12.03 0.68 -2.87
N LEU A 110 -11.04 1.39 -2.33
CA LEU A 110 -9.81 1.78 -3.01
C LEU A 110 -9.04 0.54 -3.51
N VAL A 111 -8.84 -0.45 -2.65
CA VAL A 111 -8.21 -1.73 -3.01
C VAL A 111 -9.00 -2.45 -4.10
N GLY A 112 -10.33 -2.49 -3.99
CA GLY A 112 -11.19 -3.07 -5.02
C GLY A 112 -11.06 -2.38 -6.37
N CYS A 113 -10.89 -1.06 -6.40
CA CYS A 113 -10.62 -0.30 -7.62
C CYS A 113 -9.24 -0.63 -8.20
N ALA A 114 -8.20 -0.70 -7.35
CA ALA A 114 -6.86 -1.07 -7.76
C ALA A 114 -6.82 -2.49 -8.37
N CYS A 115 -7.50 -3.46 -7.75
CA CYS A 115 -7.62 -4.82 -8.28
C CYS A 115 -8.28 -4.83 -9.67
N ARG A 116 -9.39 -4.10 -9.85
CA ARG A 116 -10.06 -4.03 -11.15
C ARG A 116 -9.19 -3.37 -12.21
N CYS A 117 -8.49 -2.29 -11.88
CA CYS A 117 -7.54 -1.64 -12.79
C CYS A 117 -6.44 -2.61 -13.23
N SER A 118 -5.84 -3.35 -12.28
CA SER A 118 -4.82 -4.35 -12.56
C SER A 118 -5.33 -5.46 -13.49
N GLN A 119 -6.52 -5.99 -13.23
CA GLN A 119 -7.13 -7.03 -14.07
C GLN A 119 -7.41 -6.55 -15.49
N LEU A 120 -7.91 -5.32 -15.65
CA LEU A 120 -8.15 -4.73 -16.96
C LEU A 120 -6.85 -4.52 -17.73
N ALA A 121 -5.81 -4.01 -17.05
CA ALA A 121 -4.50 -3.80 -17.64
C ALA A 121 -3.84 -5.14 -18.04
N GLU A 122 -3.94 -6.17 -17.19
CA GLU A 122 -3.48 -7.53 -17.51
C GLU A 122 -4.20 -8.06 -18.76
N ARG A 123 -5.52 -7.94 -18.80
CA ARG A 123 -6.30 -8.40 -19.95
C ARG A 123 -5.95 -7.66 -21.24
N ALA A 124 -5.73 -6.35 -21.16
CA ALA A 124 -5.30 -5.56 -22.31
C ALA A 124 -3.92 -6.01 -22.83
N GLN A 125 -2.98 -6.29 -21.91
CA GLN A 125 -1.65 -6.80 -22.27
C GLN A 125 -1.74 -8.20 -22.90
N GLN A 126 -2.53 -9.13 -22.34
CA GLN A 126 -2.75 -10.46 -22.91
C GLN A 126 -3.23 -10.38 -24.36
N LEU A 127 -4.13 -9.44 -24.68
CA LEU A 127 -4.75 -9.33 -25.99
C LEU A 127 -3.95 -8.53 -27.02
N ARG A 128 -3.12 -7.58 -26.56
CA ARG A 128 -2.53 -6.56 -27.43
C ARG A 128 -1.00 -6.49 -27.40
N LEU A 129 -0.37 -7.09 -26.39
CA LEU A 129 1.06 -6.97 -26.15
C LEU A 129 1.70 -8.34 -25.85
N PRO A 130 1.66 -9.30 -26.81
CA PRO A 130 2.35 -10.57 -26.63
C PRO A 130 3.85 -10.34 -26.45
N LYS A 131 4.51 -11.17 -25.65
CA LYS A 131 5.89 -11.00 -25.23
C LYS A 131 6.79 -12.19 -25.62
N PRO A 132 6.86 -12.58 -26.91
CA PRO A 132 7.52 -13.81 -27.34
C PRO A 132 9.01 -13.88 -26.97
N PHE A 133 9.70 -12.74 -26.93
CA PHE A 133 11.10 -12.72 -26.51
C PHE A 133 11.24 -13.02 -25.00
N ARG A 134 10.34 -12.48 -24.18
CA ARG A 134 10.31 -12.75 -22.74
C ARG A 134 9.91 -14.20 -22.46
N ASP A 135 9.02 -14.75 -23.26
CA ASP A 135 8.57 -16.15 -23.15
C ASP A 135 9.74 -17.13 -23.31
N CYS A 136 10.74 -16.78 -24.12
CA CYS A 136 11.95 -17.59 -24.28
C CYS A 136 12.90 -17.53 -23.05
N CYS A 137 12.73 -16.56 -22.17
CA CYS A 137 13.61 -16.31 -21.02
C CYS A 137 13.06 -16.89 -19.71
N VAL A 138 11.87 -17.46 -19.72
CA VAL A 138 11.20 -18.00 -18.53
C VAL A 138 10.78 -19.44 -18.78
N ALA A 139 10.98 -20.31 -17.79
CA ALA A 139 10.54 -21.71 -17.87
C ALA A 139 9.01 -21.80 -17.93
N GLY A 140 8.51 -22.60 -18.86
CA GLY A 140 7.10 -22.93 -19.01
C GLY A 140 6.37 -22.30 -20.20
N PRO A 141 6.58 -21.04 -20.60
CA PRO A 141 5.87 -20.47 -21.75
C PRO A 141 6.10 -21.25 -23.06
N MET A 142 7.32 -21.63 -23.36
CA MET A 142 7.64 -22.39 -24.58
C MET A 142 6.99 -23.77 -24.57
N GLU A 143 7.03 -24.48 -23.44
CA GLU A 143 6.45 -25.80 -23.26
C GLU A 143 4.93 -25.76 -23.28
N SER A 144 4.32 -24.74 -22.69
CA SER A 144 2.87 -24.58 -22.60
C SER A 144 2.25 -23.97 -23.87
N GLY A 145 3.07 -23.35 -24.72
CA GLY A 145 2.60 -22.57 -25.88
C GLY A 145 1.74 -21.36 -25.50
N LYS A 146 1.93 -20.82 -24.28
CA LYS A 146 1.18 -19.68 -23.76
C LYS A 146 2.14 -18.53 -23.47
N ASP A 147 1.73 -17.32 -23.86
CA ASP A 147 2.44 -16.10 -23.45
C ASP A 147 2.52 -16.00 -21.93
N ILE A 148 3.61 -15.45 -21.44
CA ILE A 148 3.94 -15.27 -20.01
C ILE A 148 2.83 -14.58 -19.21
N MET A 149 1.96 -13.82 -19.87
CA MET A 149 0.83 -13.12 -19.22
C MET A 149 -0.36 -14.02 -18.93
N TYR A 150 -0.34 -15.28 -19.33
CA TYR A 150 -1.45 -16.21 -19.09
C TYR A 150 -1.14 -17.14 -17.91
N LYS A 151 -2.14 -17.32 -17.04
CA LYS A 151 -2.06 -18.31 -15.96
C LYS A 151 -1.75 -19.69 -16.52
N GLY A 152 -0.80 -20.37 -15.89
CA GLY A 152 -0.33 -21.69 -16.31
C GLY A 152 0.64 -21.66 -17.49
N SER A 153 1.21 -20.49 -17.82
CA SER A 153 2.32 -20.40 -18.77
C SER A 153 3.65 -20.76 -18.11
N SER A 154 3.82 -20.45 -16.83
CA SER A 154 5.02 -20.73 -16.05
C SER A 154 4.70 -21.57 -14.82
N LYS A 155 5.74 -22.07 -14.16
CA LYS A 155 5.62 -22.87 -12.95
C LYS A 155 4.94 -22.09 -11.81
N TYR A 156 5.37 -20.87 -11.58
CA TYR A 156 4.81 -19.98 -10.57
C TYR A 156 4.20 -18.75 -11.23
N PHE A 157 2.88 -18.64 -11.18
CA PHE A 157 2.14 -17.51 -11.71
C PHE A 157 1.64 -16.63 -10.58
N ALA A 158 2.22 -15.45 -10.44
CA ALA A 158 1.87 -14.49 -9.37
C ALA A 158 0.83 -13.44 -9.79
N GLY A 159 0.64 -13.23 -11.10
CA GLY A 159 -0.26 -12.18 -11.64
C GLY A 159 0.29 -10.75 -11.42
N PRO A 160 -0.55 -9.73 -11.65
CA PRO A 160 -0.15 -8.34 -11.46
C PRO A 160 -0.04 -7.99 -9.96
N GLY A 161 1.09 -7.43 -9.56
CA GLY A 161 1.31 -6.94 -8.20
C GLY A 161 0.55 -5.65 -7.93
N LEU A 162 0.06 -5.49 -6.70
CA LEU A 162 -0.50 -4.23 -6.20
C LEU A 162 0.53 -3.55 -5.31
N LEU A 163 0.98 -2.36 -5.69
CA LEU A 163 1.90 -1.59 -4.89
C LEU A 163 1.14 -0.65 -3.95
N VAL A 164 1.36 -0.80 -2.66
CA VAL A 164 0.83 0.09 -1.63
C VAL A 164 1.91 1.08 -1.20
N THR A 165 1.51 2.33 -0.96
CA THR A 165 2.37 3.39 -0.44
C THR A 165 1.72 4.07 0.77
N GLY A 166 2.55 4.73 1.59
CA GLY A 166 2.07 5.55 2.69
C GLY A 166 1.54 4.77 3.90
N VAL A 167 2.09 3.59 4.20
CA VAL A 167 1.67 2.79 5.37
C VAL A 167 2.00 3.53 6.66
N ALA A 168 3.21 4.08 6.77
CA ALA A 168 3.62 4.87 7.93
C ALA A 168 2.79 6.16 8.07
N ASP A 169 2.56 6.87 6.96
CA ASP A 169 1.72 8.07 6.95
C ASP A 169 0.27 7.77 7.37
N TYR A 170 -0.24 6.61 6.95
CA TYR A 170 -1.55 6.12 7.38
C TYR A 170 -1.59 5.88 8.89
N ALA A 171 -0.62 5.13 9.43
CA ALA A 171 -0.53 4.81 10.84
C ALA A 171 -0.42 6.08 11.69
N ASP A 172 0.48 6.99 11.32
CA ASP A 172 0.66 8.29 11.97
C ASP A 172 -0.60 9.16 11.94
N SER A 173 -1.30 9.18 10.80
CA SER A 173 -2.54 9.94 10.65
C SER A 173 -3.66 9.39 11.53
N MET A 174 -3.81 8.08 11.55
CA MET A 174 -4.82 7.40 12.39
C MET A 174 -4.52 7.59 13.88
N ALA A 175 -3.25 7.46 14.29
CA ALA A 175 -2.81 7.71 15.67
C ALA A 175 -3.05 9.17 16.09
N ALA A 176 -2.75 10.13 15.22
CA ALA A 176 -2.98 11.55 15.49
C ALA A 176 -4.47 11.87 15.67
N VAL A 177 -5.32 11.37 14.78
CA VAL A 177 -6.78 11.54 14.90
C VAL A 177 -7.29 10.89 16.18
N LYS A 178 -6.92 9.63 16.44
CA LYS A 178 -7.34 8.92 17.65
C LYS A 178 -6.97 9.68 18.91
N LYS A 179 -5.69 10.06 19.02
CA LYS A 179 -5.16 10.73 20.21
C LYS A 179 -5.74 12.12 20.41
N LEU A 180 -5.64 12.99 19.41
CA LEU A 180 -5.94 14.40 19.58
C LEU A 180 -7.44 14.71 19.52
N VAL A 181 -8.20 13.98 18.70
CA VAL A 181 -9.64 14.23 18.53
C VAL A 181 -10.47 13.41 19.54
N TYR A 182 -10.18 12.11 19.71
CA TYR A 182 -11.05 11.22 20.48
C TYR A 182 -10.58 11.01 21.92
N ASP A 183 -9.30 10.74 22.16
CA ASP A 183 -8.79 10.41 23.50
C ASP A 183 -8.56 11.70 24.33
N ASP A 184 -7.64 12.54 23.87
CA ASP A 184 -7.25 13.77 24.58
C ASP A 184 -8.25 14.92 24.38
N LYS A 185 -9.04 14.89 23.31
CA LYS A 185 -10.05 15.91 22.96
C LYS A 185 -9.46 17.33 22.90
N LYS A 186 -8.21 17.43 22.44
CA LYS A 186 -7.51 18.72 22.29
C LYS A 186 -8.04 19.53 21.11
N ILE A 187 -8.51 18.86 20.07
CA ILE A 187 -9.10 19.45 18.85
C ILE A 187 -10.38 18.73 18.49
N THR A 188 -11.24 19.39 17.76
CA THR A 188 -12.44 18.80 17.17
C THR A 188 -12.17 18.28 15.77
N MET A 189 -12.95 17.32 15.31
CA MET A 189 -12.88 16.85 13.91
C MET A 189 -13.14 17.99 12.91
N ALA A 190 -14.03 18.92 13.23
CA ALA A 190 -14.34 20.07 12.39
C ALA A 190 -13.14 21.03 12.25
N GLU A 191 -12.42 21.30 13.35
CA GLU A 191 -11.20 22.11 13.32
C GLU A 191 -10.08 21.45 12.51
N LEU A 192 -9.90 20.13 12.65
CA LEU A 192 -8.95 19.38 11.85
C LEU A 192 -9.26 19.48 10.36
N ILE A 193 -10.52 19.28 9.98
CA ILE A 193 -10.96 19.37 8.58
C ILE A 193 -10.77 20.78 8.01
N ASP A 194 -11.09 21.81 8.78
CA ASP A 194 -10.91 23.20 8.35
C ASP A 194 -9.41 23.55 8.18
N ALA A 195 -8.58 23.11 9.10
CA ALA A 195 -7.12 23.28 9.00
C ALA A 195 -6.53 22.58 7.76
N LEU A 196 -6.96 21.33 7.49
CA LEU A 196 -6.53 20.59 6.30
C LEU A 196 -6.98 21.29 5.00
N LYS A 197 -8.21 21.81 4.94
CA LYS A 197 -8.72 22.55 3.76
C LYS A 197 -7.94 23.84 3.50
N LYS A 198 -7.36 24.44 4.53
CA LYS A 198 -6.57 25.67 4.45
C LYS A 198 -5.06 25.40 4.37
N ASP A 199 -4.66 24.15 4.17
CA ASP A 199 -3.23 23.75 4.20
C ASP A 199 -2.51 24.28 5.45
N PHE A 200 -3.21 24.26 6.58
CA PHE A 200 -2.77 24.77 7.88
C PHE A 200 -2.48 26.28 7.95
N GLU A 201 -2.91 27.08 6.97
CA GLU A 201 -2.80 28.54 7.08
C GLU A 201 -3.58 29.06 8.30
N GLY A 202 -2.85 29.65 9.26
CA GLY A 202 -3.40 30.12 10.54
C GLY A 202 -3.64 29.03 11.58
N TYR A 203 -3.13 27.82 11.37
CA TYR A 203 -3.24 26.65 12.26
C TYR A 203 -1.88 26.08 12.67
N ASP A 204 -0.85 26.94 12.84
CA ASP A 204 0.52 26.50 13.14
C ASP A 204 0.60 25.64 14.40
N GLU A 205 -0.11 26.04 15.47
CA GLU A 205 -0.14 25.28 16.73
C GLU A 205 -0.79 23.89 16.54
N LEU A 206 -1.90 23.81 15.81
CA LEU A 206 -2.57 22.55 15.52
C LEU A 206 -1.65 21.65 14.69
N ARG A 207 -1.01 22.20 13.66
CA ARG A 207 -0.02 21.48 12.85
C ARG A 207 1.14 20.95 13.71
N TYR A 208 1.64 21.77 14.63
CA TYR A 208 2.68 21.34 15.56
C TYR A 208 2.23 20.18 16.43
N MET A 209 1.03 20.24 17.01
CA MET A 209 0.47 19.14 17.81
C MET A 209 0.32 17.84 17.02
N LEU A 210 -0.18 17.90 15.79
CA LEU A 210 -0.30 16.70 14.92
C LEU A 210 1.05 16.05 14.63
N ILE A 211 2.11 16.84 14.49
CA ILE A 211 3.45 16.34 14.17
C ILE A 211 4.14 15.79 15.44
N HIS A 212 4.00 16.44 16.60
CA HIS A 212 4.85 16.19 17.76
C HIS A 212 4.15 15.54 18.96
N ASP A 213 2.84 15.76 19.14
CA ASP A 213 2.13 15.27 20.34
C ASP A 213 1.51 13.87 20.13
N ALA A 214 1.37 13.42 18.90
CA ALA A 214 0.90 12.08 18.59
C ALA A 214 2.07 11.10 18.42
N PRO A 215 1.93 9.85 18.90
CA PRO A 215 2.93 8.81 18.66
C PRO A 215 3.11 8.53 17.17
N LYS A 216 4.31 8.07 16.80
CA LYS A 216 4.70 7.87 15.41
C LYS A 216 5.12 6.42 15.15
N TYR A 217 4.76 5.91 13.99
CA TYR A 217 5.16 4.60 13.52
C TYR A 217 6.69 4.44 13.52
N GLY A 218 7.15 3.25 13.89
CA GLY A 218 8.57 2.91 13.90
C GLY A 218 9.32 3.29 15.18
N ASN A 219 8.62 3.77 16.22
CA ASN A 219 9.21 4.12 17.52
C ASN A 219 8.89 3.09 18.63
N ASP A 220 8.49 1.87 18.26
CA ASP A 220 8.14 0.78 19.19
C ASP A 220 7.05 1.22 20.22
N ASP A 221 6.07 1.95 19.73
CA ASP A 221 4.92 2.42 20.51
C ASP A 221 3.66 1.63 20.10
N PRO A 222 3.12 0.75 20.98
CA PRO A 222 1.97 -0.08 20.65
C PRO A 222 0.67 0.70 20.38
N TYR A 223 0.68 2.00 20.61
CA TYR A 223 -0.46 2.85 20.26
C TYR A 223 -0.64 3.01 18.73
N VAL A 224 0.43 2.80 17.97
CA VAL A 224 0.48 3.01 16.51
C VAL A 224 0.47 1.67 15.73
N ASP A 225 0.61 0.54 16.42
CA ASP A 225 0.65 -0.83 15.85
C ASP A 225 -0.71 -1.31 15.31
#